data_637717c0a78e4754df3822c8f7870936
#
_entry.id   637717c0a78e4754df3822c8f7870936
#
_cell.length_a   1.000
_cell.length_b   1.000
_cell.length_c   1.000
_cell.angle_alpha   90.00
_cell.angle_beta   90.00
_cell.angle_gamma   90.00
#
_symmetry.space_group_name_H-M   'P 1'
#
loop_
_entity.id
_entity.type
_entity.pdbx_description
1 polymer ?
#
loop_
_entity_poly.entity_id
_entity_poly.type
_entity_poly.pdbx_seq_one_letter_code
_entity_poly.pdbx_strand_id
1 'polypeptide(L)'
;QARRLDRLAGEAKALNAAIRWTRLAGGDSAKGLKLLRGKVRESHDELQAAVIALHDAIQQGDPDLVAETRGEMERREALCDRYEGELSAIEREIHTTRDREQTETEQREQHQHKRGRSI
;
A
#
# COMPACT_ATOMS: atom_id res chain seq x y z
N GLN A 1 9.97 22.72 4.90
CA GLN A 1 9.50 22.05 6.14
C GLN A 1 8.26 21.19 5.90
N ALA A 2 7.28 21.67 5.10
CA ALA A 2 6.08 20.88 4.78
C ALA A 2 6.41 19.56 4.11
N ARG A 3 7.35 19.54 3.15
CA ARG A 3 7.79 18.31 2.46
C ARG A 3 8.45 17.31 3.39
N ARG A 4 9.22 17.81 4.37
CA ARG A 4 9.87 16.95 5.36
C ARG A 4 8.85 16.29 6.28
N LEU A 5 7.86 17.05 6.74
CA LEU A 5 6.78 16.53 7.57
C LEU A 5 5.94 15.50 6.83
N ASP A 6 5.62 15.75 5.56
CA ASP A 6 4.87 14.83 4.72
C ASP A 6 5.64 13.51 4.53
N ARG A 7 6.95 13.59 4.31
CA ARG A 7 7.81 12.42 4.18
C ARG A 7 7.84 11.60 5.46
N LEU A 8 8.02 12.26 6.61
CA LEU A 8 8.02 11.58 7.91
C LEU A 8 6.68 10.93 8.22
N ALA A 9 5.58 11.60 7.89
CA ALA A 9 4.24 11.03 8.04
C ALA A 9 4.04 9.80 7.16
N GLY A 10 4.56 9.82 5.92
CA GLY A 10 4.52 8.69 5.01
C GLY A 10 5.35 7.50 5.50
N GLU A 11 6.55 7.76 6.03
CA GLU A 11 7.42 6.74 6.63
C GLU A 11 6.76 6.12 7.86
N ALA A 12 6.14 6.92 8.72
CA ALA A 12 5.42 6.43 9.90
C ALA A 12 4.22 5.56 9.51
N LYS A 13 3.48 5.95 8.49
CA LYS A 13 2.35 5.17 7.97
C LYS A 13 2.81 3.82 7.45
N ALA A 14 3.89 3.79 6.67
CA ALA A 14 4.47 2.57 6.13
C ALA A 14 4.94 1.63 7.25
N LEU A 15 5.63 2.16 8.25
CA LEU A 15 6.12 1.39 9.39
C LEU A 15 4.98 0.78 10.19
N ASN A 16 3.97 1.59 10.52
CA ASN A 16 2.80 1.12 11.29
C ASN A 16 2.03 0.04 10.54
N ALA A 17 1.84 0.20 9.25
CA ALA A 17 1.19 -0.78 8.40
C ALA A 17 2.00 -2.08 8.32
N ALA A 18 3.31 -1.98 8.13
CA ALA A 18 4.21 -3.14 8.08
C ALA A 18 4.18 -3.94 9.39
N ILE A 19 4.22 -3.26 10.52
CA ILE A 19 4.14 -3.89 11.85
C ILE A 19 2.82 -4.63 12.01
N ARG A 20 1.71 -4.00 11.66
CA ARG A 20 0.38 -4.60 11.81
C ARG A 20 0.23 -5.86 10.95
N TRP A 21 0.59 -5.80 9.68
CA TRP A 21 0.47 -6.94 8.76
C TRP A 21 1.45 -8.06 9.10
N THR A 22 2.65 -7.73 9.57
CA THR A 22 3.62 -8.71 10.05
C THR A 22 3.07 -9.47 11.26
N ARG A 23 2.45 -8.77 12.21
CA ARG A 23 1.81 -9.40 13.37
C ARG A 23 0.66 -10.33 12.95
N LEU A 24 -0.18 -9.90 12.01
CA LEU A 24 -1.28 -10.71 11.50
C LEU A 24 -0.78 -12.00 10.83
N ALA A 25 0.43 -11.98 10.31
CA ALA A 25 1.07 -13.12 9.66
C ALA A 25 1.97 -13.94 10.62
N GLY A 26 1.80 -13.77 11.93
CA GLY A 26 2.57 -14.52 12.92
C GLY A 26 4.03 -14.15 13.04
N GLY A 27 4.37 -12.90 12.67
CA GLY A 27 5.75 -12.39 12.74
C GLY A 27 6.54 -12.48 11.45
N ASP A 28 5.94 -12.97 10.37
CA ASP A 28 6.58 -13.10 9.05
C ASP A 28 6.20 -11.91 8.17
N SER A 29 7.16 -11.03 7.88
CA SER A 29 6.92 -9.82 7.09
C SER A 29 6.56 -10.12 5.63
N ALA A 30 7.14 -11.15 5.02
CA ALA A 30 6.81 -11.54 3.65
C ALA A 30 5.38 -12.06 3.54
N LYS A 31 4.94 -12.87 4.52
CA LYS A 31 3.55 -13.34 4.60
C LYS A 31 2.60 -12.19 4.88
N GLY A 32 3.01 -11.24 5.73
CA GLY A 32 2.21 -10.04 6.02
C GLY A 32 1.94 -9.22 4.78
N LEU A 33 2.95 -9.01 3.95
CA LEU A 33 2.82 -8.28 2.69
C LEU A 33 1.92 -9.04 1.71
N LYS A 34 2.04 -10.36 1.65
CA LYS A 34 1.18 -11.20 0.81
C LYS A 34 -0.28 -11.13 1.26
N LEU A 35 -0.53 -11.13 2.57
CA LEU A 35 -1.88 -10.95 3.13
C LEU A 35 -2.47 -9.60 2.72
N LEU A 36 -1.69 -8.52 2.83
CA LEU A 36 -2.14 -7.18 2.46
C LEU A 36 -2.46 -7.11 0.96
N ARG A 37 -1.63 -7.68 0.11
CA ARG A 37 -1.91 -7.75 -1.34
C ARG A 37 -3.21 -8.49 -1.63
N GLY A 38 -3.47 -9.57 -0.90
CA GLY A 38 -4.71 -10.32 -0.98
C GLY A 38 -5.91 -9.48 -0.56
N LYS A 39 -5.77 -8.68 0.51
CA LYS A 39 -6.83 -7.78 0.98
C LYS A 39 -7.11 -6.66 -0.02
N VAL A 40 -6.09 -6.12 -0.67
CA VAL A 40 -6.26 -5.12 -1.74
C VAL A 40 -7.09 -5.72 -2.87
N ARG A 41 -6.75 -6.91 -3.34
CA ARG A 41 -7.48 -7.59 -4.41
C ARG A 41 -8.92 -7.87 -4.02
N GLU A 42 -9.14 -8.40 -2.83
CA GLU A 42 -10.46 -8.69 -2.29
C GLU A 42 -11.31 -7.42 -2.18
N SER A 43 -10.73 -6.31 -1.69
CA SER A 43 -11.44 -5.04 -1.57
C SER A 43 -11.80 -4.44 -2.93
N HIS A 44 -10.98 -4.63 -3.95
CA HIS A 44 -11.31 -4.23 -5.33
C HIS A 44 -12.52 -5.00 -5.86
N ASP A 45 -12.55 -6.31 -5.66
CA ASP A 45 -13.65 -7.16 -6.11
C ASP A 45 -14.95 -6.77 -5.40
N GLU A 46 -14.89 -6.53 -4.09
CA GLU A 46 -16.04 -6.10 -3.30
C GLU A 46 -16.55 -4.71 -3.72
N LEU A 47 -15.63 -3.78 -4.00
CA LEU A 47 -15.99 -2.46 -4.49
C LEU A 47 -16.68 -2.54 -5.85
N GLN A 48 -16.14 -3.35 -6.74
CA GLN A 48 -16.75 -3.56 -8.06
C GLN A 48 -18.17 -4.10 -7.93
N ALA A 49 -18.39 -5.08 -7.07
CA ALA A 49 -19.71 -5.63 -6.82
C ALA A 49 -20.67 -4.58 -6.25
N ALA A 50 -20.17 -3.71 -5.35
CA ALA A 50 -20.98 -2.63 -4.77
C ALA A 50 -21.35 -1.57 -5.82
N VAL A 51 -20.46 -1.25 -6.75
CA VAL A 51 -20.74 -0.32 -7.87
C VAL A 51 -21.82 -0.88 -8.79
N ILE A 52 -21.75 -2.17 -9.09
CA ILE A 52 -22.76 -2.85 -9.92
C ILE A 52 -24.11 -2.82 -9.23
N ALA A 53 -24.15 -3.11 -7.90
CA ALA A 53 -25.38 -3.09 -7.11
C ALA A 53 -26.02 -1.69 -7.10
N LEU A 54 -25.21 -0.63 -6.99
CA LEU A 54 -25.69 0.75 -7.05
C LEU A 54 -26.28 1.07 -8.44
N HIS A 55 -25.59 0.67 -9.50
CA HIS A 55 -26.07 0.87 -10.86
C HIS A 55 -27.42 0.21 -11.08
N ASP A 56 -27.57 -1.05 -10.63
CA ASP A 56 -28.83 -1.79 -10.73
C ASP A 56 -29.94 -1.11 -9.93
N ALA A 57 -29.64 -0.60 -8.74
CA ALA A 57 -30.59 0.13 -7.90
C ALA A 57 -31.09 1.40 -8.59
N ILE A 58 -30.19 2.15 -9.24
CA ILE A 58 -30.53 3.35 -10.00
C ILE A 58 -31.47 3.00 -11.14
N GLN A 59 -31.22 1.92 -11.86
CA GLN A 59 -32.08 1.47 -12.97
C GLN A 59 -33.47 1.02 -12.48
N GLN A 60 -33.55 0.43 -11.29
CA GLN A 60 -34.83 0.05 -10.69
C GLN A 60 -35.65 1.26 -10.24
N GLY A 61 -35.01 2.41 -10.05
CA GLY A 61 -35.69 3.63 -9.65
C GLY A 61 -36.19 3.66 -8.21
N ASP A 62 -35.62 2.83 -7.31
CA ASP A 62 -35.99 2.78 -5.91
C ASP A 62 -35.05 3.69 -5.10
N PRO A 63 -35.53 4.85 -4.59
CA PRO A 63 -34.65 5.79 -3.88
C PRO A 63 -34.03 5.21 -2.61
N ASP A 64 -34.77 4.36 -1.87
CA ASP A 64 -34.27 3.77 -0.64
C ASP A 64 -33.14 2.78 -0.93
N LEU A 65 -33.31 1.96 -1.96
CA LEU A 65 -32.29 1.01 -2.40
C LEU A 65 -31.06 1.74 -2.93
N VAL A 66 -31.23 2.84 -3.66
CA VAL A 66 -30.12 3.68 -4.14
C VAL A 66 -29.32 4.24 -2.96
N ALA A 67 -30.00 4.76 -1.93
CA ALA A 67 -29.32 5.29 -0.74
C ALA A 67 -28.52 4.21 -0.02
N GLU A 68 -29.12 3.03 0.16
CA GLU A 68 -28.46 1.88 0.82
C GLU A 68 -27.24 1.39 0.04
N THR A 69 -27.39 1.17 -1.25
CA THR A 69 -26.31 0.67 -2.10
C THR A 69 -25.20 1.72 -2.26
N ARG A 70 -25.54 3.00 -2.29
CA ARG A 70 -24.54 4.08 -2.30
C ARG A 70 -23.71 4.10 -1.03
N GLY A 71 -24.37 3.95 0.13
CA GLY A 71 -23.67 3.88 1.41
C GLY A 71 -22.72 2.68 1.49
N GLU A 72 -23.13 1.53 0.98
CA GLU A 72 -22.26 0.34 0.91
C GLU A 72 -21.08 0.57 -0.02
N MET A 73 -21.30 1.16 -1.20
CA MET A 73 -20.23 1.47 -2.15
C MET A 73 -19.20 2.42 -1.51
N GLU A 74 -19.65 3.47 -0.81
CA GLU A 74 -18.75 4.40 -0.14
C GLU A 74 -17.91 3.72 0.94
N ARG A 75 -18.50 2.82 1.71
CA ARG A 75 -17.77 2.03 2.72
C ARG A 75 -16.71 1.12 2.08
N ARG A 76 -17.04 0.46 0.98
CA ARG A 76 -16.12 -0.40 0.25
C ARG A 76 -14.99 0.40 -0.40
N GLU A 77 -15.30 1.58 -0.94
CA GLU A 77 -14.31 2.50 -1.49
C GLU A 77 -13.31 2.95 -0.42
N ALA A 78 -13.80 3.36 0.75
CA ALA A 78 -12.95 3.78 1.86
C ALA A 78 -12.00 2.67 2.31
N LEU A 79 -12.50 1.43 2.40
CA LEU A 79 -11.68 0.28 2.78
C LEU A 79 -10.63 -0.05 1.72
N CYS A 80 -11.02 0.01 0.45
CA CYS A 80 -10.10 -0.19 -0.67
C CYS A 80 -8.97 0.85 -0.64
N ASP A 81 -9.29 2.12 -0.49
CA ASP A 81 -8.33 3.21 -0.39
C ASP A 81 -7.37 3.02 0.77
N ARG A 82 -7.87 2.54 1.90
CA ARG A 82 -7.05 2.25 3.08
C ARG A 82 -6.01 1.16 2.79
N TYR A 83 -6.44 0.03 2.26
CA TYR A 83 -5.53 -1.09 1.95
C TYR A 83 -4.54 -0.73 0.86
N GLU A 84 -4.98 -0.08 -0.20
CA GLU A 84 -4.10 0.40 -1.27
C GLU A 84 -3.07 1.41 -0.75
N GLY A 85 -3.51 2.32 0.11
CA GLY A 85 -2.63 3.32 0.73
C GLY A 85 -1.55 2.67 1.60
N GLU A 86 -1.91 1.67 2.38
CA GLU A 86 -0.96 0.92 3.21
C GLU A 86 0.04 0.15 2.36
N LEU A 87 -0.44 -0.56 1.33
CA LEU A 87 0.42 -1.32 0.43
C LEU A 87 1.37 -0.40 -0.33
N SER A 88 0.88 0.69 -0.88
CA SER A 88 1.70 1.66 -1.61
C SER A 88 2.79 2.27 -0.73
N ALA A 89 2.45 2.58 0.54
CA ALA A 89 3.41 3.14 1.49
C ALA A 89 4.53 2.13 1.79
N ILE A 90 4.18 0.86 2.04
CA ILE A 90 5.16 -0.19 2.33
C ILE A 90 6.06 -0.44 1.12
N GLU A 91 5.49 -0.56 -0.07
CA GLU A 91 6.25 -0.83 -1.30
C GLU A 91 7.20 0.32 -1.63
N ARG A 92 6.78 1.55 -1.40
CA ARG A 92 7.62 2.74 -1.59
C ARG A 92 8.83 2.71 -0.66
N GLU A 93 8.64 2.35 0.61
CA GLU A 93 9.73 2.25 1.58
C GLU A 93 10.71 1.12 1.24
N ILE A 94 10.21 -0.02 0.81
CA ILE A 94 11.05 -1.14 0.36
C ILE A 94 11.90 -0.71 -0.83
N HIS A 95 11.29 -0.04 -1.80
CA HIS A 95 11.99 0.45 -3.00
C HIS A 95 13.08 1.47 -2.63
N THR A 96 12.77 2.42 -1.78
CA THR A 96 13.72 3.44 -1.29
C THR A 96 14.91 2.79 -0.58
N THR A 97 14.66 1.80 0.27
CA THR A 97 15.71 1.08 0.99
C THR A 97 16.61 0.32 0.04
N ARG A 98 16.05 -0.37 -0.96
CA ARG A 98 16.83 -1.07 -2.00
C ARG A 98 17.70 -0.13 -2.80
N ASP A 99 17.18 1.03 -3.18
CA ASP A 99 17.94 2.03 -3.94
C ASP A 99 19.12 2.56 -3.13
N ARG A 100 18.93 2.81 -1.82
CA ARG A 100 20.00 3.24 -0.91
C ARG A 100 21.09 2.18 -0.81
N GLU A 101 20.72 0.93 -0.61
CA GLU A 101 21.65 -0.20 -0.49
C GLU A 101 22.46 -0.38 -1.77
N GLN A 102 21.81 -0.30 -2.93
CA GLN A 102 22.45 -0.41 -4.22
C GLN A 102 23.47 0.72 -4.45
N THR A 103 23.10 1.95 -4.12
CA THR A 103 23.99 3.12 -4.23
C THR A 103 25.23 2.96 -3.34
N GLU A 104 25.05 2.53 -2.10
CA GLU A 104 26.15 2.28 -1.16
C GLU A 104 27.07 1.19 -1.67
N THR A 105 26.53 0.11 -2.22
CA THR A 105 27.30 -0.99 -2.80
C THR A 105 28.12 -0.52 -3.99
N GLU A 106 27.54 0.24 -4.90
CA GLU A 106 28.23 0.82 -6.04
C GLU A 106 29.37 1.75 -5.62
N GLN A 107 29.15 2.58 -4.61
CA GLN A 107 30.19 3.45 -4.06
C GLN A 107 31.34 2.66 -3.45
N ARG A 108 31.06 1.59 -2.74
CA ARG A 108 32.08 0.70 -2.17
C ARG A 108 32.89 0.01 -3.27
N GLU A 109 32.26 -0.49 -4.30
CA GLU A 109 32.94 -1.12 -5.43
C GLU A 109 33.85 -0.14 -6.16
N GLN A 110 33.39 1.08 -6.42
CA GLN A 110 34.21 2.11 -7.04
C GLN A 110 35.43 2.48 -6.18
N HIS A 111 35.25 2.56 -4.86
CA HIS A 111 36.34 2.87 -3.94
C HIS A 111 37.38 1.76 -3.90
N GLN A 112 36.96 0.50 -3.86
CA GLN A 112 37.85 -0.65 -3.92
C GLN A 112 38.62 -0.72 -5.25
N HIS A 113 37.97 -0.41 -6.35
CA HIS A 113 38.58 -0.41 -7.68
C HIS A 113 39.66 0.65 -7.78
N LYS A 114 39.46 1.86 -7.25
CA LYS A 114 40.44 2.92 -7.17
C LYS A 114 41.66 2.51 -6.34
N ARG A 115 41.46 1.81 -5.21
CA ARG A 115 42.57 1.29 -4.41
C ARG A 115 43.41 0.28 -5.17
N GLY A 116 42.79 -0.61 -5.93
CA GLY A 116 43.48 -1.59 -6.77
C GLY A 116 44.36 -0.97 -7.83
N ARG A 117 43.99 0.20 -8.35
CA ARG A 117 44.76 0.93 -9.35
C ARG A 117 46.00 1.67 -8.80
N SER A 118 46.01 1.94 -7.50
CA SER A 118 47.08 2.64 -6.81
C SER A 118 48.29 1.76 -6.53
N ILE A 119 48.15 0.47 -6.71
CA ILE A 119 49.21 -0.51 -6.52
C ILE A 119 49.89 -0.81 -7.84
#